data_d281c7f80a00dacefed15af61874c4a2
#
_entry.id   d281c7f80a00dacefed15af61874c4a2
#
_cell.length_a   1.000
_cell.length_b   1.000
_cell.length_c   1.000
_cell.angle_alpha   90.00
_cell.angle_beta   90.00
_cell.angle_gamma   90.00
#
_symmetry.space_group_name_H-M   'P 1'
#
loop_
_entity.id
_entity.type
_entity.pdbx_description
1 polymer ?
#
loop_
_entity_poly.entity_id
_entity_poly.type
_entity_poly.pdbx_seq_one_letter_code
_entity_poly.pdbx_strand_id
1 'polypeptide(L)'
;KNKKYPSAINKLQLLLSDNHSDVNALFYTAMSYSENQQYDKALHFLDRLDAQSNNTFNQESAWHRALLLLQKGEQDKAKELLQKIISSKGFYATQAQQKLNETK
;
A
#
# COMPACT_ATOMS: atom_id res chain seq x y z
N LYS A 1 -17.72 -9.76 11.00
CA LYS A 1 -17.09 -8.64 11.04
C LYS A 1 -16.33 -8.37 9.82
N ASN A 2 -15.57 -8.57 9.27
CA ASN A 2 -14.88 -8.12 8.09
C ASN A 2 -15.55 -8.44 6.80
N LYS A 3 -16.83 -8.59 6.82
CA LYS A 3 -17.54 -9.05 5.65
C LYS A 3 -17.66 -7.98 4.60
N LYS A 4 -17.40 -6.74 4.95
CA LYS A 4 -17.58 -5.64 4.03
C LYS A 4 -16.44 -5.48 3.02
N TYR A 5 -15.29 -6.08 3.30
CA TYR A 5 -14.15 -5.89 2.40
C TYR A 5 -14.40 -6.45 1.00
N PRO A 6 -14.95 -7.65 0.83
CA PRO A 6 -15.23 -8.12 -0.52
C PRO A 6 -16.21 -7.22 -1.28
N SER A 7 -17.22 -6.68 -0.58
CA SER A 7 -18.16 -5.76 -1.23
C SER A 7 -17.47 -4.47 -1.63
N ALA A 8 -16.60 -3.94 -0.78
CA ALA A 8 -15.86 -2.73 -1.10
C ALA A 8 -14.96 -2.95 -2.30
N ILE A 9 -14.30 -4.12 -2.36
CA ILE A 9 -13.46 -4.45 -3.49
C ILE A 9 -14.28 -4.48 -4.78
N ASN A 10 -15.46 -5.09 -4.77
CA ASN A 10 -16.30 -5.16 -5.93
C ASN A 10 -16.69 -3.78 -6.43
N LYS A 11 -17.08 -2.89 -5.51
CA LYS A 11 -17.45 -1.53 -5.89
C LYS A 11 -16.28 -0.78 -6.49
N LEU A 12 -15.10 -0.94 -5.89
CA LEU A 12 -13.91 -0.26 -6.37
C LEU A 12 -13.49 -0.79 -7.74
N GLN A 13 -13.66 -2.09 -7.98
CA GLN A 13 -13.35 -2.66 -9.28
C GLN A 13 -14.28 -2.15 -10.35
N LEU A 14 -15.53 -1.89 -10.01
CA LEU A 14 -16.46 -1.28 -10.96
C LEU A 14 -16.01 0.12 -11.33
N LEU A 15 -15.54 0.89 -10.35
CA LEU A 15 -15.00 2.21 -10.64
C LEU A 15 -13.78 2.12 -11.54
N LEU A 16 -12.91 1.15 -11.30
CA LEU A 16 -11.71 0.96 -12.09
C LEU A 16 -12.03 0.47 -13.51
N SER A 17 -13.13 -0.23 -13.70
CA SER A 17 -13.50 -0.65 -15.06
C SER A 17 -13.89 0.55 -15.92
N ASP A 18 -14.42 1.60 -15.30
CA ASP A 18 -14.73 2.85 -16.02
C ASP A 18 -13.50 3.74 -16.14
N ASN A 19 -12.67 3.77 -15.11
CA ASN A 19 -11.47 4.61 -15.09
C ASN A 19 -10.37 3.90 -14.31
N HIS A 20 -9.62 3.06 -14.99
CA HIS A 20 -8.59 2.26 -14.33
C HIS A 20 -7.34 3.07 -13.99
N SER A 21 -7.35 4.38 -14.25
CA SER A 21 -6.29 5.28 -13.79
C SER A 21 -6.72 6.09 -12.58
N ASP A 22 -7.89 5.85 -12.03
CA ASP A 22 -8.39 6.59 -10.87
C ASP A 22 -7.53 6.28 -9.66
N VAL A 23 -6.71 7.26 -9.24
CA VAL A 23 -5.76 7.02 -8.15
C VAL A 23 -6.47 6.75 -6.82
N ASN A 24 -7.60 7.39 -6.57
CA ASN A 24 -8.35 7.11 -5.35
C ASN A 24 -8.85 5.67 -5.34
N ALA A 25 -9.42 5.22 -6.44
CA ALA A 25 -9.93 3.86 -6.53
C ALA A 25 -8.78 2.85 -6.41
N LEU A 26 -7.64 3.13 -7.03
CA LEU A 26 -6.48 2.23 -6.93
C LEU A 26 -5.99 2.13 -5.49
N PHE A 27 -5.88 3.28 -4.81
CA PHE A 27 -5.41 3.28 -3.43
C PHE A 27 -6.35 2.51 -2.52
N TYR A 28 -7.65 2.82 -2.59
CA TYR A 28 -8.60 2.17 -1.69
C TYR A 28 -8.81 0.70 -2.02
N THR A 29 -8.65 0.32 -3.29
CA THR A 29 -8.67 -1.09 -3.65
C THR A 29 -7.50 -1.82 -3.00
N ALA A 30 -6.30 -1.22 -3.06
CA ALA A 30 -5.13 -1.80 -2.42
C ALA A 30 -5.35 -1.95 -0.92
N MET A 31 -5.91 -0.91 -0.28
CA MET A 31 -6.16 -0.99 1.16
C MET A 31 -7.18 -2.07 1.50
N SER A 32 -8.21 -2.21 0.68
CA SER A 32 -9.23 -3.24 0.92
C SER A 32 -8.66 -4.64 0.82
N TYR A 33 -7.81 -4.88 -0.18
CA TYR A 33 -7.14 -6.18 -0.28
C TYR A 33 -6.20 -6.41 0.90
N SER A 34 -5.50 -5.35 1.33
CA SER A 34 -4.62 -5.44 2.49
C SER A 34 -5.38 -5.85 3.74
N GLU A 35 -6.53 -5.21 3.99
CA GLU A 35 -7.35 -5.54 5.16
C GLU A 35 -7.90 -6.95 5.08
N ASN A 36 -8.12 -7.44 3.87
CA ASN A 36 -8.61 -8.79 3.65
C ASN A 36 -7.47 -9.81 3.59
N GLN A 37 -6.26 -9.39 3.92
CA GLN A 37 -5.06 -10.23 3.99
C GLN A 37 -4.66 -10.82 2.63
N GLN A 38 -5.06 -10.20 1.56
CA GLN A 38 -4.64 -10.59 0.21
C GLN A 38 -3.49 -9.68 -0.22
N TYR A 39 -2.32 -9.94 0.36
CA TYR A 39 -1.19 -9.02 0.26
C TYR A 39 -0.65 -8.87 -1.16
N ASP A 40 -0.59 -9.95 -1.92
CA ASP A 40 -0.08 -9.88 -3.28
C ASP A 40 -0.97 -9.01 -4.16
N LYS A 41 -2.29 -9.13 -3.99
CA LYS A 41 -3.21 -8.28 -4.75
C LYS A 41 -3.09 -6.83 -4.33
N ALA A 42 -2.94 -6.60 -3.02
CA ALA A 42 -2.73 -5.24 -2.53
C ALA A 42 -1.48 -4.63 -3.17
N LEU A 43 -0.39 -5.37 -3.21
CA LEU A 43 0.85 -4.89 -3.81
C LEU A 43 0.67 -4.61 -5.29
N HIS A 44 -0.08 -5.46 -5.98
CA HIS A 44 -0.35 -5.26 -7.41
C HIS A 44 -1.05 -3.91 -7.65
N PHE A 45 -2.04 -3.58 -6.82
CA PHE A 45 -2.75 -2.32 -6.99
C PHE A 45 -1.90 -1.12 -6.58
N LEU A 46 -0.99 -1.30 -5.62
CA LEU A 46 -0.03 -0.24 -5.31
C LEU A 46 0.92 -0.01 -6.49
N ASP A 47 1.32 -1.07 -7.18
CA ASP A 47 2.14 -0.93 -8.38
C ASP A 47 1.42 -0.12 -9.45
N ARG A 48 0.15 -0.41 -9.67
CA ARG A 48 -0.64 0.35 -10.63
C ARG A 48 -0.77 1.80 -10.23
N LEU A 49 -0.96 2.04 -8.92
CA LEU A 49 -1.05 3.39 -8.39
C LEU A 49 0.25 4.16 -8.61
N ASP A 50 1.37 3.52 -8.31
CA ASP A 50 2.67 4.17 -8.43
C ASP A 50 3.01 4.50 -9.89
N ALA A 51 2.39 3.82 -10.84
CA ALA A 51 2.61 4.10 -12.25
C ALA A 51 1.85 5.34 -12.73
N GLN A 52 0.95 5.89 -11.94
CA GLN A 52 0.15 7.04 -12.35
C GLN A 52 0.91 8.33 -12.08
N SER A 53 1.01 9.19 -13.08
CA SER A 53 1.72 10.47 -12.94
C SER A 53 0.99 11.43 -12.00
N ASN A 54 -0.32 11.25 -11.84
CA ASN A 54 -1.13 12.11 -10.95
C ASN A 54 -1.32 11.51 -9.57
N ASN A 55 -0.44 10.58 -9.18
CA ASN A 55 -0.55 9.91 -7.89
C ASN A 55 -0.21 10.89 -6.76
N THR A 56 -1.18 11.13 -5.88
CA THR A 56 -0.99 11.97 -4.71
C THR A 56 -0.77 11.15 -3.44
N PHE A 57 -0.65 9.82 -3.58
CA PHE A 57 -0.49 8.90 -2.46
C PHE A 57 0.92 8.31 -2.38
N ASN A 58 1.92 9.02 -2.91
CA ASN A 58 3.27 8.47 -2.99
C ASN A 58 3.81 8.01 -1.63
N GLN A 59 3.65 8.86 -0.62
CA GLN A 59 4.16 8.53 0.71
C GLN A 59 3.35 7.41 1.34
N GLU A 60 2.03 7.49 1.23
CA GLU A 60 1.15 6.46 1.77
C GLU A 60 1.40 5.12 1.09
N SER A 61 1.60 5.13 -0.22
CA SER A 61 1.86 3.91 -0.96
C SER A 61 3.15 3.24 -0.49
N ALA A 62 4.22 4.02 -0.35
CA ALA A 62 5.49 3.49 0.12
C ALA A 62 5.38 2.90 1.52
N TRP A 63 4.70 3.61 2.42
CA TRP A 63 4.52 3.17 3.79
C TRP A 63 3.74 1.85 3.84
N HIS A 64 2.61 1.79 3.14
CA HIS A 64 1.79 0.58 3.14
C HIS A 64 2.50 -0.58 2.44
N ARG A 65 3.27 -0.29 1.40
CA ARG A 65 4.07 -1.33 0.74
C ARG A 65 5.06 -1.95 1.72
N ALA A 66 5.73 -1.12 2.53
CA ALA A 66 6.66 -1.63 3.52
C ALA A 66 5.95 -2.54 4.52
N LEU A 67 4.77 -2.12 4.99
CA LEU A 67 4.01 -2.94 5.93
C LEU A 67 3.58 -4.26 5.31
N LEU A 68 3.14 -4.23 4.05
CA LEU A 68 2.74 -5.45 3.35
C LEU A 68 3.90 -6.41 3.17
N LEU A 69 5.08 -5.90 2.87
CA LEU A 69 6.27 -6.73 2.75
C LEU A 69 6.60 -7.42 4.07
N LEU A 70 6.45 -6.69 5.18
CA LEU A 70 6.64 -7.29 6.50
C LEU A 70 5.62 -8.39 6.75
N GLN A 71 4.37 -8.16 6.37
CA GLN A 71 3.32 -9.16 6.56
C GLN A 71 3.59 -10.42 5.75
N LYS A 72 4.22 -10.27 4.58
CA LYS A 72 4.57 -11.40 3.74
C LYS A 72 5.84 -12.11 4.21
N GLY A 73 6.54 -11.54 5.17
CA GLY A 73 7.80 -12.12 5.62
C GLY A 73 9.01 -11.72 4.81
N GLU A 74 8.87 -10.75 3.92
CA GLU A 74 9.98 -10.26 3.09
C GLU A 74 10.69 -9.12 3.80
N GLN A 75 11.35 -9.46 4.90
CA GLN A 75 11.91 -8.47 5.79
C GLN A 75 13.02 -7.64 5.15
N ASP A 76 13.88 -8.25 4.36
CA ASP A 76 14.98 -7.51 3.75
C ASP A 76 14.48 -6.40 2.83
N LYS A 77 13.48 -6.71 2.01
CA LYS A 77 12.89 -5.71 1.12
C LYS A 77 12.17 -4.64 1.91
N ALA A 78 11.48 -5.04 2.98
CA ALA A 78 10.77 -4.10 3.82
C ALA A 78 11.73 -3.12 4.49
N LYS A 79 12.84 -3.64 5.02
CA LYS A 79 13.82 -2.78 5.68
C LYS A 79 14.44 -1.78 4.71
N GLU A 80 14.73 -2.23 3.51
CA GLU A 80 15.28 -1.37 2.47
C GLU A 80 14.33 -0.21 2.19
N LEU A 81 13.05 -0.54 2.04
CA LEU A 81 12.05 0.47 1.76
C LEU A 81 11.84 1.40 2.94
N LEU A 82 11.84 0.87 4.17
CA LEU A 82 11.73 1.70 5.36
C LEU A 82 12.88 2.71 5.43
N GLN A 83 14.09 2.29 5.07
CA GLN A 83 15.22 3.21 5.07
C GLN A 83 15.04 4.30 4.03
N LYS A 84 14.47 3.98 2.88
CA LYS A 84 14.18 5.01 1.89
C LYS A 84 13.15 6.01 2.40
N ILE A 85 12.13 5.51 3.10
CA ILE A 85 11.11 6.40 3.67
C ILE A 85 11.74 7.33 4.70
N ILE A 86 12.62 6.81 5.55
CA ILE A 86 13.32 7.63 6.53
C ILE A 86 14.16 8.70 5.84
N SER A 87 14.89 8.32 4.81
CA SER A 87 15.75 9.26 4.09
C SER A 87 14.96 10.36 3.40
N SER A 88 13.72 10.09 3.03
CA SER A 88 12.89 11.09 2.37
C SER A 88 12.46 12.21 3.31
N LYS A 89 12.53 11.97 4.61
CA LYS A 89 12.14 12.93 5.65
C LYS A 89 10.70 13.40 5.49
N GLY A 90 9.84 12.55 4.93
CA GLY A 90 8.46 12.87 4.72
C GLY A 90 7.60 12.55 5.94
N PHE A 91 6.30 12.51 5.70
CA PHE A 91 5.34 12.33 6.77
C PHE A 91 5.56 11.04 7.58
N TYR A 92 5.94 9.96 6.90
CA TYR A 92 6.07 8.65 7.54
C TYR A 92 7.47 8.33 8.05
N ALA A 93 8.39 9.30 8.01
CA ALA A 93 9.78 9.01 8.39
C ALA A 93 9.89 8.51 9.82
N THR A 94 9.17 9.13 10.75
CA THR A 94 9.21 8.73 12.17
C THR A 94 8.62 7.33 12.36
N GLN A 95 7.47 7.08 11.76
CA GLN A 95 6.85 5.76 11.85
C GLN A 95 7.75 4.69 11.23
N ALA A 96 8.41 5.03 10.13
CA ALA A 96 9.32 4.09 9.47
C ALA A 96 10.50 3.76 10.36
N GLN A 97 11.04 4.75 11.07
CA GLN A 97 12.14 4.50 11.99
C GLN A 97 11.72 3.57 13.12
N GLN A 98 10.54 3.80 13.68
CA GLN A 98 10.01 2.93 14.71
C GLN A 98 9.82 1.51 14.22
N LYS A 99 9.25 1.38 13.03
CA LYS A 99 9.00 0.06 12.45
C LYS A 99 10.31 -0.67 12.16
N LEU A 100 11.30 0.04 11.68
CA LEU A 100 12.62 -0.54 11.42
C LEU A 100 13.24 -1.06 12.70
N ASN A 101 13.12 -0.30 13.79
CA ASN A 101 13.64 -0.72 15.09
C ASN A 101 12.95 -2.00 15.57
N GLU A 102 11.64 -2.10 15.36
CA GLU A 102 10.88 -3.28 15.77
C GLU A 102 11.23 -4.51 14.95
N THR A 103 11.76 -4.32 13.75
CA THR A 103 12.00 -5.40 12.81
C THR A 103 13.38 -6.03 12.95
N LYS A 104 14.23 -5.49 13.75
CA LYS A 104 15.60 -5.99 13.92
C LYS A 104 15.71 -7.43 14.40
#